data_f6a58be3e4c4f856d109bf8621858d74
#
_entry.id   f6a58be3e4c4f856d109bf8621858d74
#
_cell.length_a   1.000
_cell.length_b   1.000
_cell.length_c   1.000
_cell.angle_alpha   90.00
_cell.angle_beta   90.00
_cell.angle_gamma   90.00
#
_symmetry.space_group_name_H-M   'P 1'
#
loop_
_entity.id
_entity.type
_entity.pdbx_description
1 polymer ?
#
loop_
_entity_poly.entity_id
_entity_poly.type
_entity_poly.pdbx_seq_one_letter_code
_entity_poly.pdbx_strand_id
1 'polypeptide(L)'
;MAGRAPGDHASGHSDAALPMSIEIRNESGVSVDEPALAALARHVLDEMRIHPLAELSVLLVDGPTIADLHQRWMGEEGPTDVLAFPMDELRPPPPGSDRTDRVGYTSGDPGPATVLGDVVLCPEVATEQAREAQRPVTDELEMLCTHGILHLLGFDHAEPREHATMFGLQDQLLDSWRTERGPISDAVERDESG
;
A
#
# COMPACT_ATOMS: atom_id res chain seq x y z
N MET A 1 -56.27 -33.63 17.36
CA MET A 1 -55.12 -34.25 16.72
C MET A 1 -54.39 -33.16 15.94
N ALA A 2 -53.49 -32.56 16.46
CA ALA A 2 -52.03 -32.54 16.26
C ALA A 2 -51.64 -32.50 14.76
N GLY A 3 -51.21 -31.31 14.31
CA GLY A 3 -50.55 -31.06 13.06
C GLY A 3 -49.43 -30.03 13.31
N ARG A 4 -48.25 -30.55 13.50
CA ARG A 4 -47.00 -29.86 13.83
C ARG A 4 -46.45 -29.20 12.56
N ALA A 5 -46.14 -27.91 12.61
CA ALA A 5 -45.37 -27.20 11.59
C ALA A 5 -43.88 -27.59 11.69
N PRO A 6 -43.16 -27.78 10.57
CA PRO A 6 -41.75 -27.96 10.57
C PRO A 6 -40.98 -26.60 10.51
N GLY A 7 -39.90 -26.59 11.21
CA GLY A 7 -39.09 -25.47 11.52
C GLY A 7 -38.41 -24.77 10.36
N ASP A 8 -38.25 -23.55 10.65
CA ASP A 8 -37.51 -22.53 10.00
C ASP A 8 -36.00 -22.89 10.05
N HIS A 9 -35.43 -23.25 8.91
CA HIS A 9 -33.99 -23.32 8.77
C HIS A 9 -33.47 -21.95 8.29
N ALA A 10 -33.26 -21.07 9.23
CA ALA A 10 -32.45 -19.89 9.01
C ALA A 10 -31.02 -20.35 8.68
N SER A 11 -30.73 -20.50 7.39
CA SER A 11 -29.37 -20.57 6.88
C SER A 11 -28.75 -19.20 7.02
N GLY A 12 -28.09 -18.98 8.15
CA GLY A 12 -27.19 -17.85 8.35
C GLY A 12 -26.04 -17.97 7.36
N HIS A 13 -26.16 -17.31 6.22
CA HIS A 13 -24.99 -16.99 5.42
C HIS A 13 -24.24 -15.90 6.21
N SER A 14 -23.24 -16.36 6.93
CA SER A 14 -22.18 -15.47 7.41
C SER A 14 -21.44 -15.00 6.17
N ASP A 15 -21.84 -13.86 5.66
CA ASP A 15 -21.09 -13.13 4.63
C ASP A 15 -19.86 -12.56 5.34
N ALA A 16 -18.89 -13.43 5.54
CA ALA A 16 -17.56 -13.02 5.97
C ALA A 16 -16.96 -12.29 4.76
N ALA A 17 -17.02 -10.97 4.77
CA ALA A 17 -16.30 -10.15 3.83
C ALA A 17 -14.85 -10.66 3.77
N LEU A 18 -14.42 -11.11 2.59
CA LEU A 18 -13.04 -11.54 2.39
C LEU A 18 -12.12 -10.35 2.72
N PRO A 19 -11.05 -10.58 3.49
CA PRO A 19 -10.16 -9.49 3.84
C PRO A 19 -9.48 -8.93 2.59
N MET A 20 -9.18 -7.63 2.61
CA MET A 20 -8.35 -6.93 1.63
C MET A 20 -7.17 -7.80 1.18
N SER A 21 -7.03 -7.98 -0.13
CA SER A 21 -5.96 -8.79 -0.71
C SER A 21 -4.76 -7.90 -1.02
N ILE A 22 -3.69 -8.09 -0.24
CA ILE A 22 -2.40 -7.43 -0.49
C ILE A 22 -1.40 -8.52 -0.81
N GLU A 23 -0.91 -8.53 -2.05
CA GLU A 23 0.12 -9.44 -2.50
C GLU A 23 1.47 -8.72 -2.55
N ILE A 24 2.46 -9.22 -1.80
CA ILE A 24 3.85 -8.77 -1.90
C ILE A 24 4.64 -9.86 -2.61
N ARG A 25 5.40 -9.48 -3.63
CA ARG A 25 6.27 -10.40 -4.35
C ARG A 25 7.66 -9.80 -4.50
N ASN A 26 8.67 -10.51 -4.04
CA ASN A 26 10.05 -10.07 -4.09
C ASN A 26 10.85 -10.86 -5.14
N GLU A 27 11.14 -10.20 -6.24
CA GLU A 27 11.96 -10.72 -7.35
C GLU A 27 13.29 -9.95 -7.48
N SER A 28 13.59 -9.04 -6.55
CA SER A 28 14.79 -8.17 -6.61
C SER A 28 16.09 -8.87 -6.25
N GLY A 29 16.01 -10.01 -5.54
CA GLY A 29 17.19 -10.68 -4.96
C GLY A 29 17.74 -10.00 -3.70
N VAL A 30 17.21 -8.86 -3.28
CA VAL A 30 17.53 -8.18 -2.04
C VAL A 30 16.61 -8.66 -0.92
N SER A 31 17.15 -8.91 0.28
CA SER A 31 16.33 -9.31 1.42
C SER A 31 15.51 -8.14 1.93
N VAL A 32 14.18 -8.28 1.97
CA VAL A 32 13.22 -7.30 2.45
C VAL A 32 12.24 -7.98 3.39
N ASP A 33 11.80 -7.30 4.43
CA ASP A 33 10.72 -7.79 5.32
C ASP A 33 9.35 -7.61 4.63
N GLU A 34 9.00 -8.59 3.77
CA GLU A 34 7.74 -8.59 3.03
C GLU A 34 6.51 -8.56 3.94
N PRO A 35 6.46 -9.31 5.07
CA PRO A 35 5.38 -9.21 6.03
C PRO A 35 5.19 -7.80 6.61
N ALA A 36 6.28 -7.11 6.97
CA ALA A 36 6.21 -5.74 7.48
C ALA A 36 5.70 -4.77 6.41
N LEU A 37 6.15 -4.93 5.16
CA LEU A 37 5.68 -4.12 4.03
C LEU A 37 4.19 -4.36 3.73
N ALA A 38 3.71 -5.60 3.84
CA ALA A 38 2.30 -5.93 3.70
C ALA A 38 1.45 -5.31 4.82
N ALA A 39 1.97 -5.31 6.05
CA ALA A 39 1.30 -4.68 7.19
C ALA A 39 1.22 -3.16 7.04
N LEU A 40 2.28 -2.51 6.58
CA LEU A 40 2.27 -1.08 6.23
C LEU A 40 1.22 -0.78 5.16
N ALA A 41 1.23 -1.54 4.06
CA ALA A 41 0.27 -1.33 2.98
C ALA A 41 -1.17 -1.45 3.48
N ARG A 42 -1.47 -2.43 4.34
CA ARG A 42 -2.77 -2.57 4.99
C ARG A 42 -3.11 -1.37 5.84
N HIS A 43 -2.18 -0.92 6.70
CA HIS A 43 -2.36 0.26 7.53
C HIS A 43 -2.71 1.50 6.70
N VAL A 44 -1.96 1.75 5.61
CA VAL A 44 -2.23 2.86 4.69
C VAL A 44 -3.63 2.79 4.09
N LEU A 45 -4.03 1.61 3.59
CA LEU A 45 -5.35 1.43 2.98
C LEU A 45 -6.49 1.55 4.02
N ASP A 46 -6.28 1.08 5.25
CA ASP A 46 -7.25 1.20 6.36
C ASP A 46 -7.41 2.67 6.79
N GLU A 47 -6.32 3.41 6.96
CA GLU A 47 -6.34 4.85 7.28
C GLU A 47 -7.00 5.67 6.16
N MET A 48 -6.76 5.29 4.91
CA MET A 48 -7.40 5.88 3.74
C MET A 48 -8.85 5.41 3.55
N ARG A 49 -9.34 4.51 4.41
CA ARG A 49 -10.70 3.95 4.40
C ARG A 49 -11.07 3.31 3.05
N ILE A 50 -10.10 2.65 2.46
CA ILE A 50 -10.32 1.89 1.23
C ILE A 50 -11.21 0.68 1.53
N HIS A 51 -11.95 0.24 0.51
CA HIS A 51 -12.90 -0.86 0.67
C HIS A 51 -12.18 -2.15 1.12
N PRO A 52 -12.78 -2.93 2.06
CA PRO A 52 -12.16 -4.17 2.55
C PRO A 52 -11.91 -5.26 1.49
N LEU A 53 -12.51 -5.15 0.32
CA LEU A 53 -12.29 -6.05 -0.81
C LEU A 53 -11.32 -5.49 -1.87
N ALA A 54 -10.61 -4.41 -1.57
CA ALA A 54 -9.63 -3.87 -2.49
C ALA A 54 -8.44 -4.84 -2.66
N GLU A 55 -7.91 -4.87 -3.88
CA GLU A 55 -6.74 -5.67 -4.24
C GLU A 55 -5.56 -4.75 -4.56
N LEU A 56 -4.42 -5.02 -3.94
CA LEU A 56 -3.16 -4.31 -4.16
C LEU A 56 -2.04 -5.31 -4.40
N SER A 57 -1.24 -5.07 -5.42
CA SER A 57 0.01 -5.79 -5.66
C SER A 57 1.20 -4.87 -5.40
N VAL A 58 2.22 -5.38 -4.70
CA VAL A 58 3.51 -4.73 -4.53
C VAL A 58 4.60 -5.68 -5.02
N LEU A 59 5.32 -5.27 -6.06
CA LEU A 59 6.37 -6.05 -6.67
C LEU A 59 7.72 -5.39 -6.41
N LEU A 60 8.66 -6.13 -5.84
CA LEU A 60 10.04 -5.68 -5.66
C LEU A 60 10.90 -6.29 -6.76
N VAL A 61 11.59 -5.45 -7.54
CA VAL A 61 12.38 -5.87 -8.69
C VAL A 61 13.80 -5.31 -8.65
N ASP A 62 14.69 -5.88 -9.45
CA ASP A 62 16.04 -5.38 -9.62
C ASP A 62 16.13 -4.11 -10.47
N GLY A 63 17.31 -3.47 -10.46
CA GLY A 63 17.57 -2.22 -11.22
C GLY A 63 17.32 -2.34 -12.73
N PRO A 64 17.80 -3.38 -13.44
CA PRO A 64 17.50 -3.59 -14.85
C PRO A 64 16.01 -3.71 -15.16
N THR A 65 15.27 -4.44 -14.36
CA THR A 65 13.82 -4.66 -14.56
C THR A 65 13.05 -3.36 -14.41
N ILE A 66 13.31 -2.57 -13.34
CA ILE A 66 12.60 -1.30 -13.16
C ILE A 66 13.00 -0.27 -14.22
N ALA A 67 14.24 -0.27 -14.69
CA ALA A 67 14.69 0.60 -15.77
C ALA A 67 13.95 0.31 -17.09
N ASP A 68 13.71 -0.96 -17.42
CA ASP A 68 12.94 -1.35 -18.61
C ASP A 68 11.47 -0.91 -18.48
N LEU A 69 10.88 -1.06 -17.31
CA LEU A 69 9.52 -0.58 -17.02
C LEU A 69 9.43 0.95 -17.12
N HIS A 70 10.40 1.66 -16.52
CA HIS A 70 10.45 3.13 -16.52
C HIS A 70 10.56 3.69 -17.94
N GLN A 71 11.46 3.12 -18.75
CA GLN A 71 11.58 3.51 -20.15
C GLN A 71 10.33 3.21 -20.96
N ARG A 72 9.73 2.03 -20.76
CA ARG A 72 8.57 1.56 -21.54
C ARG A 72 7.31 2.36 -21.25
N TRP A 73 7.06 2.74 -19.99
CA TRP A 73 5.82 3.35 -19.56
C TRP A 73 5.92 4.85 -19.36
N MET A 74 7.08 5.36 -18.92
CA MET A 74 7.29 6.80 -18.67
C MET A 74 8.14 7.46 -19.76
N GLY A 75 8.83 6.68 -20.58
CA GLY A 75 9.71 7.21 -21.66
C GLY A 75 11.04 7.75 -21.13
N GLU A 76 11.37 7.47 -19.89
CA GLU A 76 12.58 7.93 -19.22
C GLU A 76 13.63 6.82 -19.11
N GLU A 77 14.91 7.17 -19.29
CA GLU A 77 16.01 6.21 -19.22
C GLU A 77 16.57 6.07 -17.80
N GLY A 78 16.95 4.85 -17.45
CA GLY A 78 17.56 4.52 -16.17
C GLY A 78 16.59 4.00 -15.11
N PRO A 79 17.15 3.42 -14.03
CA PRO A 79 16.33 2.89 -12.95
C PRO A 79 15.68 4.03 -12.15
N THR A 80 14.50 3.74 -11.63
CA THR A 80 13.82 4.58 -10.64
C THR A 80 13.61 3.78 -9.35
N ASP A 81 13.16 4.43 -8.30
CA ASP A 81 12.91 3.84 -6.98
C ASP A 81 11.53 3.19 -6.89
N VAL A 82 10.51 3.83 -7.47
CA VAL A 82 9.12 3.38 -7.44
C VAL A 82 8.38 3.72 -8.73
N LEU A 83 7.49 2.82 -9.13
CA LEU A 83 6.47 3.05 -10.17
C LEU A 83 5.11 2.63 -9.63
N ALA A 84 4.06 3.35 -10.02
CA ALA A 84 2.68 3.02 -9.68
C ALA A 84 1.85 2.89 -10.96
N PHE A 85 1.13 1.77 -11.08
CA PHE A 85 0.29 1.44 -12.23
C PHE A 85 -1.15 1.29 -11.77
N PRO A 86 -1.95 2.36 -11.75
CA PRO A 86 -3.35 2.29 -11.36
C PRO A 86 -4.15 1.46 -12.37
N MET A 87 -4.98 0.54 -11.86
CA MET A 87 -5.91 -0.26 -12.68
C MET A 87 -7.27 0.40 -12.75
N ASP A 88 -7.73 1.01 -11.66
CA ASP A 88 -8.95 1.79 -11.60
C ASP A 88 -8.63 3.29 -11.50
N GLU A 89 -9.36 4.13 -12.22
CA GLU A 89 -9.24 5.59 -12.12
C GLU A 89 -9.90 6.10 -10.82
N LEU A 90 -9.16 6.01 -9.73
CA LEU A 90 -9.57 6.60 -8.46
C LEU A 90 -9.27 8.10 -8.45
N ARG A 91 -10.12 8.85 -7.76
CA ARG A 91 -9.89 10.28 -7.55
C ARG A 91 -9.82 10.56 -6.05
N PRO A 92 -8.84 11.35 -5.61
CA PRO A 92 -8.78 11.75 -4.22
C PRO A 92 -10.04 12.54 -3.85
N PRO A 93 -10.51 12.45 -2.58
CA PRO A 93 -11.65 13.21 -2.13
C PRO A 93 -11.36 14.72 -2.25
N PRO A 94 -12.35 15.56 -2.58
CA PRO A 94 -12.17 17.00 -2.68
C PRO A 94 -11.59 17.57 -1.38
N PRO A 95 -10.71 18.61 -1.46
CA PRO A 95 -10.19 19.27 -0.27
C PRO A 95 -11.33 19.78 0.63
N GLY A 96 -11.32 19.38 1.91
CA GLY A 96 -12.35 19.75 2.88
C GLY A 96 -13.58 18.84 2.92
N SER A 97 -13.63 17.77 2.14
CA SER A 97 -14.62 16.70 2.32
C SER A 97 -14.41 16.04 3.69
N ASP A 98 -15.51 15.65 4.34
CA ASP A 98 -15.43 14.92 5.59
C ASP A 98 -14.71 13.59 5.34
N ARG A 99 -13.76 13.23 6.20
CA ARG A 99 -13.00 11.95 6.14
C ARG A 99 -13.89 10.70 6.16
N THR A 100 -15.21 10.90 6.23
CA THR A 100 -16.22 9.86 6.13
C THR A 100 -16.48 9.41 4.70
N ASP A 101 -16.11 10.21 3.69
CA ASP A 101 -16.24 9.82 2.30
C ASP A 101 -15.07 8.91 1.92
N ARG A 102 -15.37 7.64 1.70
CA ARG A 102 -14.39 6.65 1.25
C ARG A 102 -13.93 6.99 -0.16
N VAL A 103 -12.63 6.90 -0.40
CA VAL A 103 -12.08 7.03 -1.75
C VAL A 103 -12.76 5.97 -2.64
N GLY A 104 -13.45 6.43 -3.69
CA GLY A 104 -14.10 5.55 -4.66
C GLY A 104 -15.52 5.08 -4.33
N TYR A 105 -16.16 5.53 -3.22
CA TYR A 105 -17.50 5.08 -2.84
C TYR A 105 -18.46 6.24 -2.58
N THR A 106 -19.60 6.23 -3.27
CA THR A 106 -20.80 6.96 -2.88
C THR A 106 -21.54 6.18 -1.80
N SER A 107 -22.01 6.89 -0.77
CA SER A 107 -22.69 6.33 0.40
C SER A 107 -23.65 5.19 0.12
N GLY A 108 -23.42 4.00 0.67
CA GLY A 108 -24.44 2.99 0.91
C GLY A 108 -24.37 1.67 0.15
N ASP A 109 -23.50 1.51 -0.83
CA ASP A 109 -23.31 0.24 -1.53
C ASP A 109 -21.82 -0.17 -1.44
N PRO A 110 -21.48 -1.35 -0.89
CA PRO A 110 -20.16 -1.91 -1.07
C PRO A 110 -20.03 -2.34 -2.54
N GLY A 111 -19.66 -1.42 -3.41
CA GLY A 111 -19.39 -1.70 -4.82
C GLY A 111 -18.53 -2.94 -5.04
N PRO A 112 -18.29 -3.34 -6.29
CA PRO A 112 -17.42 -4.49 -6.58
C PRO A 112 -16.03 -4.28 -5.99
N ALA A 113 -15.32 -5.38 -5.71
CA ALA A 113 -13.92 -5.33 -5.32
C ALA A 113 -13.14 -4.44 -6.31
N THR A 114 -12.42 -3.45 -5.77
CA THR A 114 -11.65 -2.50 -6.56
C THR A 114 -10.24 -3.04 -6.69
N VAL A 115 -9.76 -3.21 -7.91
CA VAL A 115 -8.34 -3.51 -8.17
C VAL A 115 -7.59 -2.19 -8.22
N LEU A 116 -6.84 -1.89 -7.15
CA LEU A 116 -6.11 -0.63 -7.06
C LEU A 116 -5.01 -0.54 -8.12
N GLY A 117 -4.26 -1.62 -8.28
CA GLY A 117 -3.17 -1.71 -9.23
C GLY A 117 -1.87 -2.22 -8.60
N ASP A 118 -0.76 -1.91 -9.27
CA ASP A 118 0.56 -2.39 -8.90
C ASP A 118 1.47 -1.25 -8.44
N VAL A 119 2.17 -1.46 -7.34
CA VAL A 119 3.32 -0.65 -6.91
C VAL A 119 4.58 -1.46 -7.18
N VAL A 120 5.50 -0.94 -7.97
CA VAL A 120 6.77 -1.59 -8.27
C VAL A 120 7.90 -0.82 -7.60
N LEU A 121 8.68 -1.51 -6.77
CA LEU A 121 9.77 -0.94 -5.98
C LEU A 121 11.11 -1.51 -6.41
N CYS A 122 12.17 -0.70 -6.36
CA CYS A 122 13.53 -1.15 -6.55
C CYS A 122 14.34 -1.04 -5.25
N PRO A 123 14.52 -2.15 -4.49
CA PRO A 123 15.27 -2.12 -3.24
C PRO A 123 16.74 -1.70 -3.38
N GLU A 124 17.36 -1.92 -4.54
CA GLU A 124 18.73 -1.47 -4.82
C GLU A 124 18.81 0.06 -4.84
N VAL A 125 17.90 0.73 -5.56
CA VAL A 125 17.82 2.19 -5.63
C VAL A 125 17.44 2.76 -4.26
N ALA A 126 16.46 2.16 -3.58
CA ALA A 126 16.05 2.55 -2.23
C ALA A 126 17.22 2.46 -1.23
N THR A 127 18.08 1.44 -1.35
CA THR A 127 19.27 1.29 -0.50
C THR A 127 20.27 2.43 -0.72
N GLU A 128 20.50 2.83 -1.96
CA GLU A 128 21.40 3.92 -2.27
C GLU A 128 20.85 5.27 -1.75
N GLN A 129 19.56 5.54 -1.96
CA GLN A 129 18.90 6.74 -1.46
C GLN A 129 18.92 6.81 0.09
N ALA A 130 18.63 5.68 0.75
CA ALA A 130 18.68 5.58 2.21
C ALA A 130 20.09 5.88 2.76
N ARG A 131 21.11 5.35 2.08
CA ARG A 131 22.51 5.61 2.43
C ARG A 131 22.87 7.09 2.28
N GLU A 132 22.44 7.73 1.20
CA GLU A 132 22.67 9.17 0.97
C GLU A 132 21.93 10.03 1.99
N ALA A 133 20.71 9.66 2.34
CA ALA A 133 19.90 10.35 3.33
C ALA A 133 20.24 9.98 4.79
N GLN A 134 21.20 9.07 5.02
CA GLN A 134 21.61 8.57 6.34
C GLN A 134 20.43 8.03 7.18
N ARG A 135 19.54 7.30 6.56
CA ARG A 135 18.37 6.66 7.20
C ARG A 135 18.33 5.15 6.93
N PRO A 136 17.57 4.37 7.72
CA PRO A 136 17.40 2.95 7.48
C PRO A 136 16.75 2.67 6.11
N VAL A 137 17.18 1.60 5.43
CA VAL A 137 16.57 1.16 4.15
C VAL A 137 15.10 0.81 4.34
N THR A 138 14.74 0.30 5.50
CA THR A 138 13.35 0.00 5.86
C THR A 138 12.47 1.25 5.77
N ASP A 139 12.96 2.37 6.35
CA ASP A 139 12.22 3.65 6.33
C ASP A 139 12.07 4.19 4.91
N GLU A 140 13.08 3.96 4.05
CA GLU A 140 13.04 4.33 2.64
C GLU A 140 11.98 3.52 1.90
N LEU A 141 12.00 2.19 2.04
CA LEU A 141 11.03 1.30 1.41
C LEU A 141 9.59 1.56 1.89
N GLU A 142 9.42 1.84 3.19
CA GLU A 142 8.13 2.23 3.75
C GLU A 142 7.61 3.54 3.11
N MET A 143 8.47 4.52 2.96
CA MET A 143 8.14 5.79 2.33
C MET A 143 7.75 5.61 0.86
N LEU A 144 8.57 4.88 0.09
CA LEU A 144 8.31 4.63 -1.33
C LEU A 144 7.03 3.81 -1.55
N CYS A 145 6.78 2.80 -0.72
CA CYS A 145 5.55 2.01 -0.77
C CYS A 145 4.32 2.88 -0.51
N THR A 146 4.35 3.70 0.55
CA THR A 146 3.26 4.63 0.87
C THR A 146 3.03 5.61 -0.26
N HIS A 147 4.10 6.18 -0.83
CA HIS A 147 4.07 7.08 -1.98
C HIS A 147 3.40 6.47 -3.21
N GLY A 148 3.82 5.25 -3.58
CA GLY A 148 3.21 4.50 -4.68
C GLY A 148 1.73 4.21 -4.47
N ILE A 149 1.33 3.82 -3.25
CA ILE A 149 -0.08 3.60 -2.91
C ILE A 149 -0.88 4.90 -3.06
N LEU A 150 -0.36 6.04 -2.61
CA LEU A 150 -1.04 7.33 -2.78
C LEU A 150 -1.25 7.67 -4.26
N HIS A 151 -0.28 7.36 -5.14
CA HIS A 151 -0.48 7.51 -6.58
C HIS A 151 -1.59 6.60 -7.13
N LEU A 152 -1.68 5.33 -6.68
CA LEU A 152 -2.80 4.46 -7.05
C LEU A 152 -4.15 5.02 -6.62
N LEU A 153 -4.19 5.75 -5.49
CA LEU A 153 -5.39 6.41 -4.98
C LEU A 153 -5.69 7.75 -5.67
N GLY A 154 -4.91 8.10 -6.71
CA GLY A 154 -5.12 9.28 -7.55
C GLY A 154 -4.53 10.58 -7.01
N PHE A 155 -3.71 10.52 -5.94
CA PHE A 155 -2.93 11.68 -5.51
C PHE A 155 -1.78 11.93 -6.47
N ASP A 156 -1.48 13.19 -6.70
CA ASP A 156 -0.37 13.62 -7.54
C ASP A 156 0.39 14.76 -6.85
N HIS A 157 1.54 15.11 -7.40
CA HIS A 157 2.40 16.17 -6.85
C HIS A 157 2.93 17.11 -7.95
N ALA A 158 2.29 17.12 -9.12
CA ALA A 158 2.66 18.00 -10.23
C ALA A 158 2.45 19.47 -9.90
N GLU A 159 1.36 19.80 -9.20
CA GLU A 159 1.04 21.17 -8.78
C GLU A 159 1.49 21.41 -7.32
N PRO A 160 1.96 22.64 -6.95
CA PRO A 160 2.46 22.92 -5.59
C PRO A 160 1.46 22.60 -4.45
N ARG A 161 0.16 22.72 -4.70
CA ARG A 161 -0.88 22.39 -3.72
C ARG A 161 -1.07 20.89 -3.58
N GLU A 162 -1.03 20.18 -4.68
CA GLU A 162 -1.12 18.71 -4.71
C GLU A 162 0.10 18.11 -4.01
N HIS A 163 1.30 18.62 -4.31
CA HIS A 163 2.54 18.26 -3.62
C HIS A 163 2.39 18.40 -2.09
N ALA A 164 1.99 19.58 -1.61
CA ALA A 164 1.84 19.80 -0.17
C ALA A 164 0.78 18.86 0.46
N THR A 165 -0.28 18.55 -0.27
CA THR A 165 -1.34 17.63 0.19
C THR A 165 -0.83 16.21 0.25
N MET A 166 -0.21 15.71 -0.82
CA MET A 166 0.26 14.33 -0.91
C MET A 166 1.38 14.04 0.10
N PHE A 167 2.40 14.90 0.16
CA PHE A 167 3.52 14.71 1.09
C PHE A 167 3.10 14.88 2.55
N GLY A 168 2.21 15.84 2.85
CA GLY A 168 1.67 15.98 4.19
C GLY A 168 0.84 14.76 4.64
N LEU A 169 0.11 14.14 3.72
CA LEU A 169 -0.63 12.91 3.98
C LEU A 169 0.31 11.71 4.15
N GLN A 170 1.33 11.59 3.29
CA GLN A 170 2.37 10.58 3.39
C GLN A 170 3.05 10.60 4.75
N ASP A 171 3.47 11.78 5.21
CA ASP A 171 4.10 11.94 6.52
C ASP A 171 3.17 11.52 7.67
N GLN A 172 1.88 11.92 7.61
CA GLN A 172 0.89 11.51 8.61
C GLN A 172 0.69 10.00 8.68
N LEU A 173 0.61 9.33 7.53
CA LEU A 173 0.45 7.87 7.43
C LEU A 173 1.68 7.14 7.98
N LEU A 174 2.87 7.60 7.64
CA LEU A 174 4.12 7.01 8.14
C LEU A 174 4.30 7.24 9.65
N ASP A 175 3.93 8.40 10.17
CA ASP A 175 4.01 8.70 11.59
C ASP A 175 3.02 7.85 12.40
N SER A 176 1.77 7.67 11.90
CA SER A 176 0.79 6.78 12.53
C SER A 176 1.27 5.32 12.50
N TRP A 177 1.80 4.86 11.37
CA TRP A 177 2.39 3.53 11.23
C TRP A 177 3.51 3.26 12.22
N ARG A 178 4.49 4.18 12.32
CA ARG A 178 5.61 4.06 13.25
C ARG A 178 5.17 4.02 14.70
N THR A 179 4.13 4.77 15.04
CA THR A 179 3.54 4.77 16.37
C THR A 179 2.88 3.42 16.69
N GLU A 180 2.16 2.84 15.74
CA GLU A 180 1.45 1.58 15.89
C GLU A 180 2.41 0.38 15.92
N ARG A 181 3.39 0.35 15.03
CA ARG A 181 4.42 -0.69 14.93
C ARG A 181 5.30 -0.76 16.18
N GLY A 182 5.50 0.37 16.86
CA GLY A 182 6.47 0.50 17.95
C GLY A 182 7.93 0.51 17.47
N PRO A 183 8.88 0.55 18.39
CA PRO A 183 10.31 0.57 18.03
C PRO A 183 10.70 -0.74 17.34
N ILE A 184 11.45 -0.64 16.24
CA ILE A 184 12.08 -1.79 15.61
C ILE A 184 13.06 -2.37 16.62
N SER A 185 12.86 -3.62 17.02
CA SER A 185 13.86 -4.34 17.80
C SER A 185 15.03 -4.64 16.87
N ASP A 186 16.12 -3.88 16.96
CA ASP A 186 17.40 -4.23 16.37
C ASP A 186 17.94 -5.49 17.10
N ALA A 187 17.38 -6.63 16.73
CA ALA A 187 17.98 -7.91 17.04
C ALA A 187 19.19 -8.10 16.10
N VAL A 188 20.21 -7.27 16.28
CA VAL A 188 21.53 -7.59 15.79
C VAL A 188 21.99 -8.79 16.60
N GLU A 189 22.01 -9.95 15.95
CA GLU A 189 22.74 -11.11 16.40
C GLU A 189 24.16 -10.68 16.81
N ARG A 190 24.35 -10.57 18.11
CA ARG A 190 25.71 -10.64 18.65
C ARG A 190 26.09 -12.10 18.57
N ASP A 191 26.78 -12.44 17.49
CA ASP A 191 27.56 -13.66 17.39
C ASP A 191 28.55 -13.64 18.55
N GLU A 192 28.22 -14.34 19.62
CA GLU A 192 29.13 -14.69 20.70
C GLU A 192 30.04 -15.80 20.20
N SER A 193 31.06 -15.40 19.43
CA SER A 193 32.25 -16.23 19.25
C SER A 193 33.12 -16.06 20.50
N GLY A 194 32.99 -17.01 21.44
CA GLY A 194 33.88 -17.27 22.53
C GLY A 194 34.55 -18.64 22.35
#